data_3bad98778bea0ea4af60ae18987f15c6
#
_entry.id   3bad98778bea0ea4af60ae18987f15c6
#
_cell.length_a   1.000
_cell.length_b   1.000
_cell.length_c   1.000
_cell.angle_alpha   90.00
_cell.angle_beta   90.00
_cell.angle_gamma   90.00
#
_symmetry.space_group_name_H-M   'P 1'
#
loop_
_entity.id
_entity.type
_entity.pdbx_description
1 polymer ?
#
loop_
_entity_poly.entity_id
_entity_poly.type
_entity_poly.pdbx_seq_one_letter_code
_entity_poly.pdbx_strand_id
1 'polypeptide(L)'
;MKIFYEKSELDVPNHTPDQKQFYFKRCAEFDKAQIGYDKIVFLGDSITEGGGDWNNYFGTKNIVNRGISGDTTLGVLARLNEICFYKPISLFLLIGINDIFNSGSPNRENITPLSVSNNIIAIAEIIYKRSPNTQVYIQTTLPINNKLYKKLIGTFPFHEMPLPDQINQINTRLKKNESQNHYTVIDLHDIFLDSHGSLSKKYTSDGVHLNEEGYHKWSNFIKNYI
;
A
#
# COMPACT_ATOMS: atom_id res chain seq x y z
N MET A 1 -13.80 -21.39 -12.33
CA MET A 1 -13.35 -20.16 -11.66
C MET A 1 -11.90 -19.98 -12.08
N LYS A 2 -11.48 -18.80 -12.52
CA LYS A 2 -10.10 -18.55 -12.93
C LYS A 2 -9.23 -18.42 -11.66
N ILE A 3 -8.07 -19.03 -11.66
CA ILE A 3 -7.06 -18.87 -10.60
C ILE A 3 -6.09 -17.78 -11.06
N PHE A 4 -5.86 -16.76 -10.22
CA PHE A 4 -4.96 -15.65 -10.50
C PHE A 4 -3.68 -15.71 -9.68
N TYR A 5 -3.67 -16.50 -8.61
CA TYR A 5 -2.63 -16.50 -7.60
C TYR A 5 -2.06 -17.91 -7.39
N GLU A 6 -1.52 -18.50 -8.47
CA GLU A 6 -0.83 -19.78 -8.36
C GLU A 6 0.44 -19.61 -7.54
N LYS A 7 0.58 -20.43 -6.48
CA LYS A 7 1.71 -20.32 -5.53
C LYS A 7 3.08 -20.41 -6.21
N SER A 8 3.18 -21.14 -7.31
CA SER A 8 4.41 -21.29 -8.11
C SER A 8 4.81 -20.01 -8.86
N GLU A 9 3.86 -19.10 -9.11
CA GLU A 9 4.08 -17.84 -9.81
C GLU A 9 4.31 -16.65 -8.87
N LEU A 10 4.02 -16.85 -7.56
CA LEU A 10 4.12 -15.81 -6.54
C LEU A 10 5.50 -15.84 -5.89
N ASP A 11 6.51 -15.34 -6.57
CA ASP A 11 7.81 -15.13 -5.94
C ASP A 11 7.89 -13.76 -5.27
N VAL A 12 8.04 -13.77 -3.93
CA VAL A 12 8.17 -12.55 -3.12
C VAL A 12 9.45 -12.65 -2.29
N PRO A 13 10.59 -12.28 -2.87
CA PRO A 13 11.91 -12.55 -2.30
C PRO A 13 12.19 -11.78 -1.00
N ASN A 14 11.52 -10.64 -0.78
CA ASN A 14 11.73 -9.80 0.40
C ASN A 14 10.71 -10.03 1.53
N HIS A 15 9.84 -11.04 1.42
CA HIS A 15 8.98 -11.46 2.53
C HIS A 15 9.70 -12.42 3.47
N THR A 16 9.49 -12.25 4.77
CA THR A 16 9.85 -13.26 5.76
C THR A 16 8.99 -14.52 5.59
N PRO A 17 9.38 -15.69 6.17
CA PRO A 17 8.57 -16.91 6.08
C PRO A 17 7.11 -16.72 6.54
N ASP A 18 6.89 -15.99 7.65
CA ASP A 18 5.54 -15.74 8.18
C ASP A 18 4.74 -14.82 7.25
N GLN A 19 5.36 -13.77 6.71
CA GLN A 19 4.74 -12.91 5.70
C GLN A 19 4.36 -13.71 4.46
N LYS A 20 5.24 -14.59 3.95
CA LYS A 20 4.93 -15.46 2.81
C LYS A 20 3.72 -16.35 3.07
N GLN A 21 3.66 -16.98 4.24
CA GLN A 21 2.52 -17.85 4.61
C GLN A 21 1.22 -17.05 4.64
N PHE A 22 1.20 -15.89 5.29
CA PHE A 22 0.02 -15.03 5.34
C PHE A 22 -0.38 -14.53 3.96
N TYR A 23 0.59 -14.06 3.16
CA TYR A 23 0.39 -13.59 1.80
C TYR A 23 -0.28 -14.64 0.92
N PHE A 24 0.22 -15.90 0.92
CA PHE A 24 -0.39 -16.98 0.14
C PHE A 24 -1.81 -17.31 0.60
N LYS A 25 -2.05 -17.28 1.90
CA LYS A 25 -3.41 -17.45 2.45
C LYS A 25 -4.36 -16.38 1.91
N ARG A 26 -3.96 -15.11 1.96
CA ARG A 26 -4.77 -13.99 1.47
C ARG A 26 -5.00 -14.06 -0.04
N CYS A 27 -3.99 -14.39 -0.82
CA CYS A 27 -4.13 -14.60 -2.26
C CYS A 27 -5.14 -15.72 -2.59
N ALA A 28 -5.11 -16.84 -1.86
CA ALA A 28 -6.09 -17.91 -2.03
C ALA A 28 -7.53 -17.50 -1.62
N GLU A 29 -7.68 -16.58 -0.66
CA GLU A 29 -8.97 -15.99 -0.31
C GLU A 29 -9.47 -15.06 -1.44
N PHE A 30 -8.58 -14.27 -2.06
CA PHE A 30 -8.91 -13.42 -3.20
C PHE A 30 -9.36 -14.22 -4.42
N ASP A 31 -8.75 -15.38 -4.71
CA ASP A 31 -9.21 -16.27 -5.77
C ASP A 31 -10.66 -16.74 -5.56
N LYS A 32 -11.08 -16.90 -4.29
CA LYS A 32 -12.47 -17.27 -3.96
C LYS A 32 -13.44 -16.08 -4.05
N ALA A 33 -12.95 -14.87 -3.80
CA ALA A 33 -13.73 -13.63 -3.79
C ALA A 33 -13.11 -12.61 -4.77
N GLN A 34 -13.20 -12.92 -6.06
CA GLN A 34 -12.56 -12.16 -7.13
C GLN A 34 -13.12 -10.74 -7.26
N ILE A 35 -12.30 -9.82 -7.80
CA ILE A 35 -12.65 -8.39 -7.96
C ILE A 35 -13.95 -8.22 -8.73
N GLY A 36 -14.10 -8.89 -9.86
CA GLY A 36 -15.22 -8.63 -10.77
C GLY A 36 -15.02 -7.36 -11.60
N TYR A 37 -15.98 -7.08 -12.51
CA TYR A 37 -15.96 -5.91 -13.38
C TYR A 37 -16.58 -4.68 -12.70
N ASP A 38 -16.29 -3.50 -13.26
CA ASP A 38 -16.85 -2.20 -12.84
C ASP A 38 -16.58 -1.89 -11.35
N LYS A 39 -15.36 -2.21 -10.88
CA LYS A 39 -14.95 -2.01 -9.50
C LYS A 39 -13.89 -0.94 -9.37
N ILE A 40 -13.81 -0.40 -8.16
CA ILE A 40 -12.73 0.42 -7.63
C ILE A 40 -11.89 -0.48 -6.73
N VAL A 41 -10.58 -0.49 -6.87
CA VAL A 41 -9.69 -1.36 -6.10
C VAL A 41 -8.81 -0.54 -5.18
N PHE A 42 -8.83 -0.89 -3.89
CA PHE A 42 -7.84 -0.43 -2.91
C PHE A 42 -6.77 -1.52 -2.76
N LEU A 43 -5.56 -1.22 -3.21
CA LEU A 43 -4.42 -2.13 -3.27
C LEU A 43 -3.33 -1.67 -2.30
N GLY A 44 -2.80 -2.56 -1.47
CA GLY A 44 -1.76 -2.18 -0.52
C GLY A 44 -1.46 -3.23 0.54
N ASP A 45 -0.97 -2.77 1.66
CA ASP A 45 -0.56 -3.56 2.82
C ASP A 45 -1.61 -3.59 3.95
N SER A 46 -1.14 -3.75 5.22
CA SER A 46 -1.98 -3.77 6.42
C SER A 46 -2.81 -2.49 6.61
N ILE A 47 -2.29 -1.35 6.19
CA ILE A 47 -2.99 -0.08 6.32
C ILE A 47 -4.20 -0.06 5.38
N THR A 48 -4.08 -0.60 4.19
CA THR A 48 -5.20 -0.77 3.25
C THR A 48 -6.15 -1.88 3.72
N GLU A 49 -5.62 -3.04 4.15
CA GLU A 49 -6.42 -4.16 4.66
C GLU A 49 -7.26 -3.74 5.86
N GLY A 50 -6.68 -2.97 6.79
CA GLY A 50 -7.32 -2.51 8.02
C GLY A 50 -8.52 -1.59 7.83
N GLY A 51 -8.70 -0.99 6.66
CA GLY A 51 -9.94 -0.29 6.30
C GLY A 51 -11.16 -1.21 6.17
N GLY A 52 -10.96 -2.54 6.15
CA GLY A 52 -12.03 -3.53 6.11
C GLY A 52 -12.90 -3.40 4.86
N ASP A 53 -14.21 -3.25 5.05
CA ASP A 53 -15.13 -2.96 3.94
C ASP A 53 -15.19 -1.46 3.64
N TRP A 54 -14.37 -1.02 2.70
CA TRP A 54 -14.29 0.37 2.25
C TRP A 54 -15.64 0.94 1.74
N ASN A 55 -16.57 0.08 1.34
CA ASN A 55 -17.90 0.53 0.89
C ASN A 55 -18.67 1.28 1.97
N ASN A 56 -18.43 0.94 3.24
CA ASN A 56 -19.07 1.60 4.38
C ASN A 56 -18.68 3.07 4.53
N TYR A 57 -17.45 3.45 4.11
CA TYR A 57 -16.99 4.83 4.18
C TYR A 57 -17.55 5.71 3.06
N PHE A 58 -17.92 5.11 1.91
CA PHE A 58 -18.32 5.85 0.72
C PHE A 58 -19.81 5.66 0.35
N GLY A 59 -20.53 4.81 1.06
CA GLY A 59 -21.93 4.53 0.77
C GLY A 59 -22.14 3.86 -0.61
N THR A 60 -21.20 3.06 -1.05
CA THR A 60 -21.23 2.34 -2.34
C THR A 60 -21.10 0.83 -2.14
N LYS A 61 -21.15 0.04 -3.24
CA LYS A 61 -20.88 -1.41 -3.25
C LYS A 61 -19.84 -1.80 -4.29
N ASN A 62 -19.08 -0.82 -4.78
CA ASN A 62 -18.18 -1.02 -5.91
C ASN A 62 -16.70 -1.11 -5.51
N ILE A 63 -16.36 -0.93 -4.23
CA ILE A 63 -14.98 -0.94 -3.77
C ILE A 63 -14.59 -2.33 -3.31
N VAL A 64 -13.42 -2.78 -3.76
CA VAL A 64 -12.83 -4.07 -3.38
C VAL A 64 -11.49 -3.83 -2.69
N ASN A 65 -11.36 -4.36 -1.45
CA ASN A 65 -10.13 -4.28 -0.68
C ASN A 65 -9.17 -5.41 -1.11
N ARG A 66 -7.98 -5.03 -1.57
CA ARG A 66 -6.87 -5.92 -1.93
C ARG A 66 -5.62 -5.58 -1.09
N GLY A 67 -5.82 -5.17 0.17
CA GLY A 67 -4.75 -5.05 1.16
C GLY A 67 -4.33 -6.41 1.69
N ILE A 68 -3.03 -6.59 1.96
CA ILE A 68 -2.44 -7.76 2.63
C ILE A 68 -1.46 -7.28 3.69
N SER A 69 -1.70 -7.59 4.96
CA SER A 69 -0.81 -7.22 6.05
C SER A 69 0.61 -7.75 5.84
N GLY A 70 1.60 -6.87 6.02
CA GLY A 70 3.01 -7.19 5.80
C GLY A 70 3.44 -7.21 4.33
N ASP A 71 2.56 -6.90 3.37
CA ASP A 71 2.90 -6.88 1.95
C ASP A 71 3.91 -5.77 1.61
N THR A 72 4.67 -6.01 0.58
CA THR A 72 5.73 -5.13 0.07
C THR A 72 5.47 -4.76 -1.38
N THR A 73 6.25 -3.82 -1.91
CA THR A 73 6.15 -3.45 -3.33
C THR A 73 6.38 -4.64 -4.26
N LEU A 74 7.30 -5.56 -3.92
CA LEU A 74 7.54 -6.78 -4.68
C LEU A 74 6.36 -7.77 -4.57
N GLY A 75 5.72 -7.85 -3.39
CA GLY A 75 4.52 -8.66 -3.23
C GLY A 75 3.36 -8.15 -4.07
N VAL A 76 3.14 -6.84 -4.14
CA VAL A 76 2.14 -6.24 -5.03
C VAL A 76 2.46 -6.52 -6.50
N LEU A 77 3.73 -6.36 -6.93
CA LEU A 77 4.16 -6.68 -8.29
C LEU A 77 3.85 -8.13 -8.70
N ALA A 78 4.01 -9.07 -7.77
CA ALA A 78 3.75 -10.49 -8.01
C ALA A 78 2.25 -10.82 -8.18
N ARG A 79 1.32 -9.95 -7.73
CA ARG A 79 -0.13 -10.23 -7.71
C ARG A 79 -1.00 -9.31 -8.57
N LEU A 80 -0.46 -8.72 -9.62
CA LEU A 80 -1.19 -7.80 -10.51
C LEU A 80 -2.11 -8.51 -11.53
N ASN A 81 -2.02 -9.84 -11.68
CA ASN A 81 -2.75 -10.57 -12.72
C ASN A 81 -4.27 -10.42 -12.63
N GLU A 82 -4.86 -10.48 -11.43
CA GLU A 82 -6.29 -10.28 -11.23
C GLU A 82 -6.72 -8.87 -11.62
N ILE A 83 -5.98 -7.84 -11.17
CA ILE A 83 -6.25 -6.43 -11.47
C ILE A 83 -6.22 -6.18 -12.98
N CYS A 84 -5.15 -6.65 -13.63
CA CYS A 84 -5.00 -6.49 -15.09
C CYS A 84 -6.04 -7.25 -15.91
N PHE A 85 -6.62 -8.31 -15.35
CA PHE A 85 -7.70 -9.07 -15.99
C PHE A 85 -9.06 -8.36 -15.88
N TYR A 86 -9.44 -7.93 -14.67
CA TYR A 86 -10.73 -7.28 -14.43
C TYR A 86 -10.76 -5.80 -14.84
N LYS A 87 -9.61 -5.16 -14.99
CA LYS A 87 -9.49 -3.77 -15.46
C LYS A 87 -10.40 -2.81 -14.69
N PRO A 88 -10.17 -2.63 -13.39
CA PRO A 88 -11.03 -1.79 -12.56
C PRO A 88 -11.13 -0.36 -13.10
N ILE A 89 -12.20 0.34 -12.76
CA ILE A 89 -12.43 1.74 -13.14
C ILE A 89 -11.27 2.60 -12.59
N SER A 90 -10.96 2.41 -11.31
CA SER A 90 -9.83 3.07 -10.66
C SER A 90 -9.14 2.16 -9.65
N LEU A 91 -7.88 2.47 -9.38
CA LEU A 91 -7.04 1.76 -8.43
C LEU A 91 -6.35 2.77 -7.51
N PHE A 92 -6.50 2.57 -6.21
CA PHE A 92 -5.85 3.35 -5.15
C PHE A 92 -4.75 2.50 -4.53
N LEU A 93 -3.50 2.87 -4.76
CA LEU A 93 -2.31 2.15 -4.29
C LEU A 93 -1.69 2.87 -3.08
N LEU A 94 -1.59 2.17 -1.94
CA LEU A 94 -0.80 2.60 -0.77
C LEU A 94 0.09 1.46 -0.33
N ILE A 95 1.40 1.58 -0.54
CA ILE A 95 2.38 0.53 -0.29
C ILE A 95 3.78 1.12 -0.06
N GLY A 96 4.69 0.39 0.58
CA GLY A 96 6.10 0.71 0.68
C GLY A 96 6.64 0.82 2.11
N ILE A 97 5.77 0.92 3.13
CA ILE A 97 6.24 1.02 4.52
C ILE A 97 6.93 -0.28 4.98
N ASN A 98 6.40 -1.44 4.61
CA ASN A 98 6.98 -2.73 4.99
C ASN A 98 8.32 -3.00 4.30
N ASP A 99 8.52 -2.46 3.10
CA ASP A 99 9.81 -2.55 2.42
C ASP A 99 10.92 -1.93 3.26
N ILE A 100 10.70 -0.73 3.81
CA ILE A 100 11.75 0.06 4.46
C ILE A 100 11.98 -0.26 5.93
N PHE A 101 11.00 -0.78 6.68
CA PHE A 101 11.21 -1.03 8.09
C PHE A 101 11.37 -2.50 8.51
N ASN A 102 11.16 -3.45 7.61
CA ASN A 102 11.26 -4.88 7.93
C ASN A 102 12.72 -5.37 7.95
N SER A 103 13.34 -5.38 9.12
CA SER A 103 14.74 -5.81 9.31
C SER A 103 15.00 -7.30 9.08
N GLY A 104 13.96 -8.14 9.19
CA GLY A 104 14.05 -9.58 8.95
C GLY A 104 13.87 -9.98 7.48
N SER A 105 13.67 -9.01 6.60
CA SER A 105 13.44 -9.26 5.18
C SER A 105 14.70 -9.81 4.48
N PRO A 106 14.61 -10.88 3.70
CA PRO A 106 15.65 -11.29 2.78
C PRO A 106 15.99 -10.16 1.80
N ASN A 107 17.25 -10.11 1.34
CA ASN A 107 17.76 -9.07 0.42
C ASN A 107 17.57 -7.63 0.93
N ARG A 108 17.64 -7.43 2.22
CA ARG A 108 17.45 -6.12 2.87
C ARG A 108 18.39 -5.04 2.35
N GLU A 109 19.62 -5.41 2.00
CA GLU A 109 20.66 -4.52 1.44
C GLU A 109 20.27 -3.88 0.12
N ASN A 110 19.32 -4.48 -0.63
CA ASN A 110 18.83 -3.97 -1.90
C ASN A 110 17.60 -3.06 -1.74
N ILE A 111 17.10 -2.89 -0.51
CA ILE A 111 15.91 -2.09 -0.25
C ILE A 111 16.33 -0.65 0.10
N THR A 112 16.04 0.26 -0.81
CA THR A 112 16.31 1.69 -0.67
C THR A 112 15.07 2.51 -1.03
N PRO A 113 14.96 3.78 -0.59
CA PRO A 113 13.87 4.65 -1.04
C PRO A 113 13.74 4.74 -2.56
N LEU A 114 14.88 4.66 -3.26
CA LEU A 114 14.92 4.63 -4.72
C LEU A 114 14.28 3.36 -5.28
N SER A 115 14.69 2.17 -4.79
CA SER A 115 14.12 0.90 -5.28
C SER A 115 12.63 0.78 -4.96
N VAL A 116 12.20 1.19 -3.76
CA VAL A 116 10.78 1.19 -3.37
C VAL A 116 9.94 2.10 -4.27
N SER A 117 10.37 3.36 -4.46
CA SER A 117 9.64 4.28 -5.34
C SER A 117 9.61 3.81 -6.80
N ASN A 118 10.70 3.21 -7.30
CA ASN A 118 10.73 2.64 -8.65
C ASN A 118 9.75 1.46 -8.79
N ASN A 119 9.64 0.60 -7.78
CA ASN A 119 8.66 -0.49 -7.77
C ASN A 119 7.22 0.04 -7.78
N ILE A 120 6.92 1.08 -6.98
CA ILE A 120 5.59 1.70 -6.96
C ILE A 120 5.24 2.28 -8.34
N ILE A 121 6.17 2.98 -8.98
CA ILE A 121 6.00 3.50 -10.35
C ILE A 121 5.81 2.35 -11.34
N ALA A 122 6.61 1.28 -11.23
CA ALA A 122 6.49 0.11 -12.11
C ALA A 122 5.12 -0.59 -11.98
N ILE A 123 4.52 -0.65 -10.78
CA ILE A 123 3.15 -1.15 -10.59
C ILE A 123 2.17 -0.33 -11.43
N ALA A 124 2.21 0.99 -11.35
CA ALA A 124 1.33 1.88 -12.13
C ALA A 124 1.53 1.69 -13.64
N GLU A 125 2.77 1.62 -14.10
CA GLU A 125 3.10 1.42 -15.51
C GLU A 125 2.66 0.06 -16.06
N ILE A 126 2.78 -1.01 -15.27
CA ILE A 126 2.27 -2.34 -15.65
C ILE A 126 0.74 -2.31 -15.79
N ILE A 127 0.07 -1.66 -14.82
CA ILE A 127 -1.40 -1.52 -14.88
C ILE A 127 -1.79 -0.72 -16.12
N TYR A 128 -1.18 0.43 -16.38
CA TYR A 128 -1.45 1.22 -17.58
C TYR A 128 -1.27 0.41 -18.87
N LYS A 129 -0.17 -0.33 -19.01
CA LYS A 129 0.10 -1.14 -20.21
C LYS A 129 -0.93 -2.26 -20.43
N ARG A 130 -1.44 -2.85 -19.35
CA ARG A 130 -2.37 -4.01 -19.42
C ARG A 130 -3.84 -3.62 -19.24
N SER A 131 -4.11 -2.45 -18.70
CA SER A 131 -5.42 -1.89 -18.40
C SER A 131 -5.44 -0.36 -18.59
N PRO A 132 -5.28 0.15 -19.82
CA PRO A 132 -5.03 1.58 -20.07
C PRO A 132 -6.18 2.50 -19.67
N ASN A 133 -7.37 1.97 -19.45
CA ASN A 133 -8.54 2.74 -19.00
C ASN A 133 -8.67 2.79 -17.47
N THR A 134 -7.86 2.06 -16.72
CA THR A 134 -7.85 2.13 -15.25
C THR A 134 -7.15 3.40 -14.80
N GLN A 135 -7.88 4.26 -14.07
CA GLN A 135 -7.27 5.42 -13.44
C GLN A 135 -6.45 4.98 -12.23
N VAL A 136 -5.15 5.21 -12.23
CA VAL A 136 -4.25 4.83 -11.12
C VAL A 136 -3.98 6.03 -10.23
N TYR A 137 -4.31 5.89 -8.94
CA TYR A 137 -3.99 6.84 -7.87
C TYR A 137 -2.92 6.24 -6.96
N ILE A 138 -1.73 6.83 -6.94
CA ILE A 138 -0.69 6.50 -5.97
C ILE A 138 -0.85 7.39 -4.76
N GLN A 139 -1.09 6.80 -3.61
CA GLN A 139 -1.19 7.50 -2.34
C GLN A 139 0.18 7.54 -1.68
N THR A 140 0.61 8.70 -1.19
CA THR A 140 1.91 8.83 -0.53
C THR A 140 1.96 8.00 0.74
N THR A 141 3.10 7.33 0.98
CA THR A 141 3.35 6.55 2.20
C THR A 141 3.14 7.44 3.44
N LEU A 142 2.33 6.94 4.39
CA LEU A 142 1.96 7.69 5.59
C LEU A 142 3.16 7.99 6.49
N PRO A 143 3.10 9.07 7.27
CA PRO A 143 4.09 9.31 8.32
C PRO A 143 4.00 8.23 9.40
N ILE A 144 5.03 8.14 10.26
CA ILE A 144 5.04 7.26 11.43
C ILE A 144 5.19 8.07 12.71
N ASN A 145 4.79 7.49 13.85
CA ASN A 145 5.01 8.07 15.18
C ASN A 145 5.96 7.18 15.99
N ASN A 146 7.26 7.42 15.83
CA ASN A 146 8.31 6.65 16.50
C ASN A 146 8.15 6.59 18.02
N LYS A 147 7.71 7.70 18.65
CA LYS A 147 7.56 7.77 20.12
C LYS A 147 6.42 6.87 20.59
N LEU A 148 5.30 6.87 19.86
CA LEU A 148 4.14 6.04 20.19
C LEU A 148 4.45 4.56 19.93
N TYR A 149 5.05 4.24 18.78
CA TYR A 149 5.45 2.89 18.42
C TYR A 149 6.40 2.30 19.46
N LYS A 150 7.45 3.05 19.85
CA LYS A 150 8.41 2.62 20.87
C LYS A 150 7.73 2.33 22.21
N LYS A 151 6.70 3.10 22.55
CA LYS A 151 5.99 2.93 23.82
C LYS A 151 5.10 1.68 23.84
N LEU A 152 4.48 1.31 22.71
CA LEU A 152 3.42 0.31 22.67
C LEU A 152 3.86 -1.03 22.08
N ILE A 153 4.74 -1.01 21.09
CA ILE A 153 5.12 -2.18 20.31
C ILE A 153 6.58 -2.54 20.52
N GLY A 154 7.47 -1.57 20.40
CA GLY A 154 8.92 -1.78 20.51
C GLY A 154 9.70 -0.76 19.68
N THR A 155 11.00 -0.98 19.56
CA THR A 155 11.85 -0.09 18.77
C THR A 155 11.88 -0.57 17.31
N PHE A 156 11.71 0.35 16.37
CA PHE A 156 12.01 0.05 14.97
C PHE A 156 13.44 -0.45 14.81
N PRO A 157 13.69 -1.35 13.87
CA PRO A 157 15.03 -1.77 13.52
C PRO A 157 15.92 -0.56 13.23
N PHE A 158 17.21 -0.69 13.54
CA PHE A 158 18.18 0.36 13.21
C PHE A 158 18.29 0.52 11.69
N HIS A 159 18.29 1.77 11.24
CA HIS A 159 18.52 2.16 9.86
C HIS A 159 19.55 3.31 9.85
N GLU A 160 20.52 3.30 8.94
CA GLU A 160 21.44 4.41 8.75
C GLU A 160 20.68 5.70 8.40
N MET A 161 19.68 5.61 7.51
CA MET A 161 18.76 6.70 7.23
C MET A 161 17.49 6.51 8.08
N PRO A 162 17.08 7.49 8.88
CA PRO A 162 15.84 7.42 9.66
C PRO A 162 14.61 7.12 8.78
N LEU A 163 13.67 6.33 9.30
CA LEU A 163 12.47 5.96 8.55
C LEU A 163 11.66 7.17 8.02
N PRO A 164 11.46 8.26 8.80
CA PRO A 164 10.79 9.45 8.25
C PRO A 164 11.49 10.03 7.02
N ASP A 165 12.83 10.02 6.99
CA ASP A 165 13.59 10.54 5.86
C ASP A 165 13.46 9.61 4.63
N GLN A 166 13.42 8.29 4.86
CA GLN A 166 13.16 7.32 3.79
C GLN A 166 11.75 7.51 3.20
N ILE A 167 10.73 7.68 4.04
CA ILE A 167 9.35 7.96 3.61
C ILE A 167 9.32 9.24 2.78
N ASN A 168 9.95 10.32 3.26
CA ASN A 168 10.00 11.59 2.56
C ASN A 168 10.68 11.47 1.18
N GLN A 169 11.76 10.71 1.07
CA GLN A 169 12.41 10.46 -0.21
C GLN A 169 11.52 9.67 -1.18
N ILE A 170 10.83 8.63 -0.72
CA ILE A 170 9.86 7.88 -1.53
C ILE A 170 8.77 8.83 -2.04
N ASN A 171 8.11 9.55 -1.14
CA ASN A 171 7.00 10.44 -1.47
C ASN A 171 7.42 11.58 -2.42
N THR A 172 8.59 12.18 -2.20
CA THR A 172 9.15 13.22 -3.08
C THR A 172 9.36 12.68 -4.50
N ARG A 173 9.88 11.46 -4.64
CA ARG A 173 10.09 10.85 -5.95
C ARG A 173 8.77 10.53 -6.66
N LEU A 174 7.77 10.03 -5.94
CA LEU A 174 6.44 9.76 -6.52
C LEU A 174 5.82 11.04 -7.06
N LYS A 175 5.83 12.13 -6.28
CA LYS A 175 5.33 13.44 -6.69
C LYS A 175 6.10 14.00 -7.90
N LYS A 176 7.44 13.91 -7.88
CA LYS A 176 8.29 14.45 -8.97
C LYS A 176 8.07 13.73 -10.30
N ASN A 177 7.79 12.43 -10.27
CA ASN A 177 7.64 11.60 -11.47
C ASN A 177 6.19 11.49 -11.97
N GLU A 178 5.21 12.08 -11.30
CA GLU A 178 3.79 12.03 -11.67
C GLU A 178 3.55 12.50 -13.11
N SER A 179 4.09 13.64 -13.48
CA SER A 179 3.88 14.24 -14.81
C SER A 179 4.52 13.47 -15.97
N GLN A 180 5.37 12.50 -15.69
CA GLN A 180 6.08 11.68 -16.68
C GLN A 180 5.54 10.27 -16.78
N ASN A 181 4.54 9.92 -15.96
CA ASN A 181 4.00 8.56 -15.83
C ASN A 181 2.47 8.56 -15.79
N HIS A 182 1.88 7.38 -15.83
CA HIS A 182 0.44 7.17 -15.98
C HIS A 182 -0.26 6.96 -14.64
N TYR A 183 -0.05 7.89 -13.69
CA TYR A 183 -0.73 7.88 -12.39
C TYR A 183 -0.95 9.31 -11.88
N THR A 184 -1.83 9.46 -10.92
CA THR A 184 -2.05 10.69 -10.16
C THR A 184 -1.65 10.47 -8.71
N VAL A 185 -0.92 11.42 -8.11
CA VAL A 185 -0.52 11.34 -6.70
C VAL A 185 -1.61 11.93 -5.81
N ILE A 186 -2.00 11.18 -4.79
CA ILE A 186 -2.82 11.69 -3.68
C ILE A 186 -1.94 11.80 -2.45
N ASP A 187 -1.72 13.03 -1.97
CA ASP A 187 -0.85 13.27 -0.83
C ASP A 187 -1.52 12.99 0.50
N LEU A 188 -1.56 11.72 0.89
CA LEU A 188 -2.07 11.32 2.20
C LEU A 188 -1.11 11.64 3.34
N HIS A 189 0.21 11.67 3.08
CA HIS A 189 1.20 11.90 4.11
C HIS A 189 0.92 13.18 4.88
N ASP A 190 0.72 14.28 4.17
CA ASP A 190 0.61 15.60 4.78
C ASP A 190 -0.64 15.76 5.65
N ILE A 191 -1.75 15.12 5.29
CA ILE A 191 -2.97 15.24 6.09
C ILE A 191 -2.90 14.52 7.44
N PHE A 192 -1.95 13.60 7.61
CA PHE A 192 -1.79 12.83 8.84
C PHE A 192 -0.69 13.35 9.78
N LEU A 193 0.07 14.37 9.34
CA LEU A 193 1.10 14.98 10.17
C LEU A 193 0.53 15.72 11.38
N ASP A 194 1.23 15.62 12.51
CA ASP A 194 1.09 16.54 13.62
C ASP A 194 2.06 17.74 13.48
N SER A 195 2.02 18.67 14.44
CA SER A 195 2.90 19.85 14.46
C SER A 195 4.40 19.53 14.59
N HIS A 196 4.75 18.28 14.84
CA HIS A 196 6.13 17.79 14.98
C HIS A 196 6.59 16.96 13.79
N GLY A 197 5.78 16.87 12.73
CA GLY A 197 6.10 16.07 11.55
C GLY A 197 5.98 14.55 11.74
N SER A 198 5.21 14.12 12.74
CA SER A 198 4.94 12.70 13.02
C SER A 198 3.48 12.36 12.71
N LEU A 199 3.18 11.07 12.52
CA LEU A 199 1.79 10.60 12.47
C LEU A 199 1.06 11.04 13.74
N SER A 200 0.00 11.82 13.56
CA SER A 200 -0.78 12.35 14.66
C SER A 200 -1.41 11.23 15.49
N LYS A 201 -1.20 11.27 16.82
CA LYS A 201 -1.76 10.28 17.75
C LYS A 201 -3.28 10.16 17.68
N LYS A 202 -3.95 11.20 17.18
CA LYS A 202 -5.39 11.17 16.96
C LYS A 202 -5.80 10.09 15.96
N TYR A 203 -4.98 9.79 14.98
CA TYR A 203 -5.31 8.96 13.82
C TYR A 203 -4.65 7.58 13.81
N THR A 204 -3.94 7.22 14.87
CA THR A 204 -3.22 5.94 14.94
C THR A 204 -3.40 5.24 16.27
N SER A 205 -3.37 3.90 16.22
CA SER A 205 -3.42 3.06 17.42
C SER A 205 -2.03 2.74 17.98
N ASP A 206 -1.02 2.62 17.11
CA ASP A 206 0.30 2.09 17.47
C ASP A 206 1.47 2.92 16.94
N GLY A 207 1.19 3.97 16.16
CA GLY A 207 2.19 4.83 15.53
C GLY A 207 2.50 4.48 14.08
N VAL A 208 1.84 3.46 13.50
CA VAL A 208 1.93 3.04 12.09
C VAL A 208 0.55 2.87 11.49
N HIS A 209 -0.29 2.02 12.10
CA HIS A 209 -1.63 1.73 11.60
C HIS A 209 -2.64 2.81 11.99
N LEU A 210 -3.62 3.02 11.13
CA LEU A 210 -4.71 3.97 11.42
C LEU A 210 -5.74 3.35 12.37
N ASN A 211 -6.32 4.20 13.20
CA ASN A 211 -7.53 3.91 13.96
C ASN A 211 -8.78 4.33 13.15
N GLU A 212 -9.95 4.17 13.71
CA GLU A 212 -11.24 4.51 13.08
C GLU A 212 -11.29 5.98 12.61
N GLU A 213 -10.86 6.93 13.44
CA GLU A 213 -10.79 8.35 13.05
C GLU A 213 -9.82 8.59 11.89
N GLY A 214 -8.72 7.84 11.82
CA GLY A 214 -7.77 7.87 10.73
C GLY A 214 -8.39 7.40 9.41
N TYR A 215 -9.14 6.29 9.42
CA TYR A 215 -9.84 5.80 8.23
C TYR A 215 -10.96 6.76 7.79
N HIS A 216 -11.70 7.36 8.69
CA HIS A 216 -12.67 8.42 8.36
C HIS A 216 -11.98 9.64 7.73
N LYS A 217 -10.84 10.06 8.26
CA LYS A 217 -10.08 11.17 7.67
C LYS A 217 -9.59 10.83 6.26
N TRP A 218 -9.05 9.63 6.06
CA TRP A 218 -8.60 9.16 4.76
C TRP A 218 -9.75 9.16 3.75
N SER A 219 -10.85 8.47 4.07
CA SER A 219 -11.99 8.35 3.17
C SER A 219 -12.59 9.73 2.80
N ASN A 220 -12.74 10.62 3.76
CA ASN A 220 -13.23 11.99 3.50
C ASN A 220 -12.29 12.77 2.56
N PHE A 221 -10.98 12.59 2.70
CA PHE A 221 -10.01 13.29 1.87
C PHE A 221 -10.04 12.83 0.41
N ILE A 222 -10.20 11.53 0.18
CA ILE A 222 -10.21 10.98 -1.19
C ILE A 222 -11.60 10.88 -1.81
N LYS A 223 -12.64 11.35 -1.13
CA LYS A 223 -14.04 11.18 -1.56
C LYS A 223 -14.32 11.66 -2.99
N ASN A 224 -13.63 12.70 -3.44
CA ASN A 224 -13.83 13.27 -4.78
C ASN A 224 -13.13 12.49 -5.89
N TYR A 225 -12.39 11.44 -5.55
CA TYR A 225 -11.71 10.54 -6.50
C TYR A 225 -12.45 9.21 -6.70
N ILE A 226 -13.53 8.97 -5.94
CA ILE A 226 -14.33 7.72 -5.96
C ILE A 226 -15.46 7.78 -7.00
#